data_3fcbd967eb9cf331c6f489edbf50aea1
#
_entry.id   3fcbd967eb9cf331c6f489edbf50aea1
#
_cell.length_a   1.000
_cell.length_b   1.000
_cell.length_c   1.000
_cell.angle_alpha   90.00
_cell.angle_beta   90.00
_cell.angle_gamma   90.00
#
_symmetry.space_group_name_H-M   'P 1'
#
loop_
_entity.id
_entity.type
_entity.pdbx_description
1 polymer ?
#
loop_
_entity_poly.entity_id
_entity_poly.type
_entity_poly.pdbx_seq_one_letter_code
_entity_poly.pdbx_strand_id
1 'polypeptide(L)'
;VSALGNVNTLDLSYNYITDVSALGNVHTLNLSNCKNITDVSALGNVHTLNLSYCYNITDVSALGNVHTLNLCECIKITDVSALSNVHTLNLYYC
;
A
#
# COMPACT_ATOMS: atom_id res chain seq x y z
N VAL A 1 6.55 -4.09 -19.21
CA VAL A 1 6.03 -3.70 -18.06
C VAL A 1 6.88 -2.74 -17.26
N SER A 2 8.10 -2.50 -17.74
CA SER A 2 8.89 -1.43 -17.16
C SER A 2 8.15 -0.08 -17.23
N ALA A 3 7.24 0.08 -18.20
CA ALA A 3 6.44 1.29 -18.32
C ALA A 3 5.53 1.52 -17.12
N LEU A 4 5.14 0.47 -16.37
CA LEU A 4 4.31 0.63 -15.19
C LEU A 4 5.00 1.43 -14.09
N GLY A 5 6.33 1.37 -14.02
CA GLY A 5 7.08 2.14 -13.04
C GLY A 5 7.00 3.64 -13.22
N ASN A 6 6.60 4.10 -14.41
CA ASN A 6 6.49 5.52 -14.72
C ASN A 6 5.05 6.02 -14.76
N VAL A 7 4.08 5.16 -14.47
CA VAL A 7 2.68 5.56 -14.46
C VAL A 7 2.43 6.44 -13.23
N ASN A 8 1.79 7.59 -13.44
CA ASN A 8 1.48 8.49 -12.35
C ASN A 8 0.36 7.93 -11.45
N THR A 9 -0.67 7.39 -12.05
CA THR A 9 -1.83 6.85 -11.34
C THR A 9 -2.16 5.47 -11.90
N LEU A 10 -2.28 4.49 -11.01
CA LEU A 10 -2.55 3.11 -11.40
C LEU A 10 -3.56 2.50 -10.45
N ASP A 11 -4.62 1.91 -10.99
CA ASP A 11 -5.65 1.23 -10.22
C ASP A 11 -5.61 -0.26 -10.56
N LEU A 12 -5.17 -1.07 -9.59
CA LEU A 12 -5.15 -2.52 -9.68
C LEU A 12 -6.06 -3.14 -8.61
N SER A 13 -7.06 -2.40 -8.14
CA SER A 13 -7.97 -2.90 -7.11
C SER A 13 -8.69 -4.17 -7.55
N TYR A 14 -9.05 -5.00 -6.57
CA TYR A 14 -9.77 -6.27 -6.79
C TYR A 14 -8.99 -7.28 -7.65
N ASN A 15 -7.66 -7.22 -7.60
CA ASN A 15 -6.81 -8.12 -8.37
C ASN A 15 -6.25 -9.24 -7.50
N TYR A 16 -5.79 -10.32 -8.14
CA TYR A 16 -5.11 -11.42 -7.44
C TYR A 16 -3.59 -11.27 -7.46
N ILE A 17 -3.10 -10.10 -7.74
CA ILE A 17 -1.67 -9.82 -7.77
C ILE A 17 -1.04 -10.13 -6.41
N THR A 18 0.15 -10.72 -6.43
CA THR A 18 0.90 -11.03 -5.22
C THR A 18 2.20 -10.24 -5.13
N ASP A 19 2.83 -9.94 -6.26
CA ASP A 19 4.12 -9.27 -6.32
C ASP A 19 3.93 -7.84 -6.82
N VAL A 20 4.20 -6.88 -5.95
CA VAL A 20 4.07 -5.45 -6.26
C VAL A 20 5.44 -4.77 -6.35
N SER A 21 6.52 -5.55 -6.46
CA SER A 21 7.88 -5.00 -6.42
C SER A 21 8.17 -4.03 -7.57
N ALA A 22 7.47 -4.15 -8.70
CA ALA A 22 7.66 -3.26 -9.84
C ALA A 22 6.88 -1.95 -9.73
N LEU A 23 6.08 -1.74 -8.69
CA LEU A 23 5.14 -0.63 -8.59
C LEU A 23 5.66 0.54 -7.73
N GLY A 24 6.89 0.47 -7.29
CA GLY A 24 7.44 1.44 -6.34
C GLY A 24 7.55 2.87 -6.85
N ASN A 25 7.54 3.07 -8.17
CA ASN A 25 7.64 4.40 -8.77
C ASN A 25 6.30 5.01 -9.17
N VAL A 26 5.20 4.33 -8.92
CA VAL A 26 3.87 4.87 -9.17
C VAL A 26 3.60 5.96 -8.13
N HIS A 27 3.09 7.10 -8.56
CA HIS A 27 2.78 8.20 -7.63
C HIS A 27 1.54 7.90 -6.81
N THR A 28 0.46 7.53 -7.49
CA THR A 28 -0.83 7.22 -6.85
C THR A 28 -1.23 5.81 -7.23
N LEU A 29 -1.32 4.94 -6.23
CA LEU A 29 -1.52 3.51 -6.46
C LEU A 29 -2.71 3.03 -5.63
N ASN A 30 -3.67 2.39 -6.30
CA ASN A 30 -4.82 1.78 -5.65
C ASN A 30 -4.72 0.26 -5.75
N LEU A 31 -4.49 -0.38 -4.62
CA LEU A 31 -4.43 -1.84 -4.49
C LEU A 31 -5.52 -2.35 -3.53
N SER A 32 -6.60 -1.60 -3.38
CA SER A 32 -7.66 -2.01 -2.46
C SER A 32 -8.24 -3.37 -2.86
N ASN A 33 -8.56 -4.17 -1.86
CA ASN A 33 -9.13 -5.51 -2.06
C ASN A 33 -8.20 -6.49 -2.79
N CYS A 34 -6.90 -6.25 -2.79
CA CYS A 34 -5.91 -7.19 -3.32
C CYS A 34 -5.49 -8.13 -2.20
N LYS A 35 -6.27 -9.16 -1.95
CA LYS A 35 -6.16 -9.98 -0.74
C LYS A 35 -4.94 -10.90 -0.73
N ASN A 36 -4.29 -11.07 -1.87
CA ASN A 36 -3.11 -11.95 -1.97
C ASN A 36 -1.79 -11.20 -1.74
N ILE A 37 -1.82 -9.89 -1.57
CA ILE A 37 -0.61 -9.12 -1.27
C ILE A 37 -0.24 -9.33 0.19
N THR A 38 1.03 -9.66 0.43
CA THR A 38 1.57 -9.77 1.79
C THR A 38 2.76 -8.85 2.00
N ASP A 39 3.57 -8.62 0.98
CA ASP A 39 4.81 -7.84 1.08
C ASP A 39 4.64 -6.52 0.33
N VAL A 40 4.66 -5.41 1.05
CA VAL A 40 4.54 -4.07 0.50
C VAL A 40 5.82 -3.26 0.69
N SER A 41 6.94 -3.92 0.96
CA SER A 41 8.19 -3.23 1.25
C SER A 41 8.70 -2.39 0.08
N ALA A 42 8.33 -2.70 -1.16
CA ALA A 42 8.74 -1.94 -2.33
C ALA A 42 7.94 -0.65 -2.53
N LEU A 43 6.89 -0.42 -1.75
CA LEU A 43 5.95 0.68 -1.98
C LEU A 43 6.25 1.93 -1.14
N GLY A 44 7.39 1.98 -0.50
CA GLY A 44 7.73 3.08 0.40
C GLY A 44 7.83 4.46 -0.26
N ASN A 45 8.06 4.52 -1.57
CA ASN A 45 8.16 5.77 -2.30
C ASN A 45 6.86 6.19 -3.01
N VAL A 46 5.81 5.42 -2.89
CA VAL A 46 4.50 5.80 -3.43
C VAL A 46 3.98 6.97 -2.60
N HIS A 47 3.48 8.01 -3.27
CA HIS A 47 2.98 9.20 -2.57
C HIS A 47 1.61 8.92 -1.95
N THR A 48 0.69 8.40 -2.73
CA THR A 48 -0.67 8.10 -2.30
C THR A 48 -0.94 6.63 -2.53
N LEU A 49 -1.22 5.90 -1.46
CA LEU A 49 -1.33 4.44 -1.51
C LEU A 49 -2.61 4.00 -0.81
N ASN A 50 -3.43 3.24 -1.54
CA ASN A 50 -4.65 2.66 -0.98
C ASN A 50 -4.48 1.14 -0.90
N LEU A 51 -4.38 0.63 0.33
CA LEU A 51 -4.29 -0.78 0.63
C LEU A 51 -5.51 -1.27 1.43
N SER A 52 -6.62 -0.56 1.34
CA SER A 52 -7.81 -0.92 2.11
C SER A 52 -8.27 -2.33 1.74
N TYR A 53 -8.73 -3.07 2.75
CA TYR A 53 -9.21 -4.45 2.59
C TYR A 53 -8.14 -5.44 2.09
N CYS A 54 -6.87 -5.11 2.24
CA CYS A 54 -5.78 -6.06 1.97
C CYS A 54 -5.55 -6.87 3.24
N TYR A 55 -6.31 -7.95 3.42
CA TYR A 55 -6.41 -8.64 4.71
C TYR A 55 -5.14 -9.36 5.14
N ASN A 56 -4.20 -9.60 4.25
CA ASN A 56 -3.03 -10.43 4.55
C ASN A 56 -1.74 -9.64 4.75
N ILE A 57 -1.80 -8.31 4.72
CA ILE A 57 -0.66 -7.47 5.02
C ILE A 57 -0.47 -7.42 6.54
N THR A 58 0.75 -7.68 7.00
CA THR A 58 1.08 -7.61 8.43
C THR A 58 2.13 -6.56 8.75
N ASP A 59 3.09 -6.33 7.84
CA ASP A 59 4.23 -5.45 8.08
C ASP A 59 4.13 -4.23 7.17
N VAL A 60 3.97 -3.05 7.78
CA VAL A 60 3.91 -1.78 7.06
C VAL A 60 5.09 -0.87 7.43
N SER A 61 6.15 -1.44 7.97
CA SER A 61 7.29 -0.65 8.44
C SER A 61 7.99 0.13 7.33
N ALA A 62 7.89 -0.32 6.07
CA ALA A 62 8.48 0.36 4.93
C ALA A 62 7.67 1.55 4.42
N LEU A 63 6.47 1.78 4.95
CA LEU A 63 5.53 2.77 4.41
C LEU A 63 5.59 4.13 5.11
N GLY A 64 6.59 4.34 5.94
CA GLY A 64 6.68 5.58 6.74
C GLY A 64 6.83 6.85 5.92
N ASN A 65 7.28 6.77 4.66
CA ASN A 65 7.43 7.93 3.79
C ASN A 65 6.25 8.16 2.84
N VAL A 66 5.25 7.31 2.88
CA VAL A 66 4.02 7.51 2.10
C VAL A 66 3.29 8.72 2.67
N HIS A 67 2.86 9.64 1.80
CA HIS A 67 2.17 10.85 2.25
C HIS A 67 0.74 10.56 2.69
N THR A 68 0.00 9.86 1.85
CA THR A 68 -1.40 9.53 2.10
C THR A 68 -1.56 8.01 2.02
N LEU A 69 -1.97 7.40 3.13
CA LEU A 69 -2.02 5.94 3.24
C LEU A 69 -3.36 5.51 3.80
N ASN A 70 -4.03 4.60 3.08
CA ASN A 70 -5.30 4.03 3.52
C ASN A 70 -5.09 2.54 3.82
N LEU A 71 -5.21 2.19 5.10
CA LEU A 71 -5.11 0.81 5.59
C LEU A 71 -6.43 0.33 6.18
N CYS A 72 -7.54 0.91 5.76
CA CYS A 72 -8.86 0.55 6.27
C CYS A 72 -9.07 -0.96 6.15
N GLU A 73 -9.52 -1.60 7.23
CA GLU A 73 -9.82 -3.04 7.26
C GLU A 73 -8.60 -3.96 7.03
N CYS A 74 -7.39 -3.47 7.17
CA CYS A 74 -6.21 -4.32 7.14
C CYS A 74 -6.05 -4.98 8.52
N ILE A 75 -6.83 -5.99 8.78
CA ILE A 75 -7.10 -6.51 10.12
C ILE A 75 -5.92 -7.22 10.77
N LYS A 76 -4.89 -7.59 10.01
CA LYS A 76 -3.71 -8.28 10.57
C LYS A 76 -2.56 -7.35 10.92
N ILE A 77 -2.70 -6.07 10.68
CA ILE A 77 -1.67 -5.09 11.05
C ILE A 77 -1.81 -4.81 12.55
N THR A 78 -0.71 -4.96 13.28
CA THR A 78 -0.70 -4.71 14.73
C THR A 78 0.28 -3.61 15.14
N ASP A 79 1.30 -3.34 14.32
CA ASP A 79 2.32 -2.34 14.64
C ASP A 79 2.34 -1.26 13.55
N VAL A 80 1.97 -0.04 13.94
CA VAL A 80 1.94 1.13 13.06
C VAL A 80 2.94 2.19 13.52
N SER A 81 3.92 1.82 14.35
CA SER A 81 4.86 2.79 14.90
C SER A 81 5.68 3.49 13.83
N ALA A 82 5.93 2.85 12.68
CA ALA A 82 6.69 3.46 11.60
C ALA A 82 5.90 4.50 10.82
N LEU A 83 4.60 4.65 11.08
CA LEU A 83 3.71 5.49 10.28
C LEU A 83 3.49 6.89 10.89
N SER A 84 4.26 7.25 11.89
CA SER A 84 4.06 8.53 12.60
C SER A 84 4.25 9.75 11.70
N ASN A 85 5.00 9.62 10.60
CA ASN A 85 5.24 10.73 9.67
C ASN A 85 4.30 10.73 8.47
N VAL A 86 3.40 9.78 8.37
CA VAL A 86 2.39 9.76 7.30
C VAL A 86 1.42 10.91 7.53
N HIS A 87 1.24 11.76 6.51
CA HIS A 87 0.44 12.98 6.67
C HIS A 87 -1.04 12.67 6.83
N THR A 88 -1.57 11.81 5.98
CA THR A 88 -2.97 11.39 6.03
C THR A 88 -3.02 9.87 6.14
N LEU A 89 -3.57 9.39 7.25
CA LEU A 89 -3.54 7.96 7.56
C LEU A 89 -4.93 7.50 7.99
N ASN A 90 -5.45 6.47 7.32
CA ASN A 90 -6.71 5.85 7.68
C ASN A 90 -6.42 4.43 8.21
N LEU A 91 -6.70 4.23 9.49
CA LEU A 91 -6.53 2.93 10.16
C LEU A 91 -7.87 2.35 10.63
N TYR A 92 -8.96 2.72 9.97
CA TYR A 92 -10.30 2.33 10.38
C TYR A 92 -10.41 0.80 10.37
N TYR A 93 -10.80 0.23 11.51
CA TYR A 93 -10.91 -1.22 11.71
C TYR A 93 -9.57 -1.99 11.56
N CYS A 94 -8.45 -1.38 11.85
CA CYS A 94 -7.18 -2.11 11.95
C CYS A 94 -6.94 -2.67 13.34
#